data_d2e8c636a7e99f2f5e5d782428ca62fe
#
_entry.id   d2e8c636a7e99f2f5e5d782428ca62fe
#
_cell.length_a   1.000
_cell.length_b   1.000
_cell.length_c   1.000
_cell.angle_alpha   90.00
_cell.angle_beta   90.00
_cell.angle_gamma   90.00
#
_symmetry.space_group_name_H-M   'P 1'
#
loop_
_entity.id
_entity.type
_entity.pdbx_description
1 polymer ?
#
loop_
_entity_poly.entity_id
_entity_poly.type
_entity_poly.pdbx_seq_one_letter_code
_entity_poly.pdbx_strand_id
1 'polypeptide(L)'
;MTGTTTRKSPSIGQVNDKGEKKMKKITIGKMPQLPFEMSEAINQLRVNLSFCGSNVKTIMVTSSTPNEGKSFVTMQLWRMIAELGTPTLLIDCDFRKSEIRRKYGLSTSGHLLGGVHYLAGKAELDDVIYETNIPNGYILPVAKNVTNPTILLESERFGQMMEQCCEKFGVILVDTPPLGSVADALNIATHCDGTVLVVRSGETPRKLVGNSVQLLQRTEVPLLGVVLNRAEVNSKSSMYYNLSLIHISEPTRRS
;
A
#
# COMPACT_ATOMS: atom_id res chain seq x y z
N MET A 1 42.97 32.64 16.82
CA MET A 1 42.08 31.55 17.28
C MET A 1 41.18 31.16 16.12
N THR A 2 41.60 30.16 15.38
CA THR A 2 40.92 29.66 14.16
C THR A 2 40.17 28.39 14.52
N GLY A 3 38.83 28.49 14.57
CA GLY A 3 37.95 27.37 14.87
C GLY A 3 37.70 26.52 13.61
N THR A 4 38.28 25.34 13.60
CA THR A 4 38.11 24.35 12.54
C THR A 4 36.78 23.60 12.74
N THR A 5 35.80 23.92 11.92
CA THR A 5 34.50 23.22 11.90
C THR A 5 34.66 21.89 11.13
N THR A 6 34.76 20.80 11.82
CA THR A 6 34.76 19.45 11.24
C THR A 6 33.34 19.11 10.72
N ARG A 7 33.17 19.13 9.41
CA ARG A 7 31.99 18.53 8.73
C ARG A 7 32.03 17.00 8.93
N LYS A 8 31.07 16.46 9.69
CA LYS A 8 30.82 15.00 9.72
C LYS A 8 30.32 14.57 8.36
N SER A 9 31.09 13.69 7.71
CA SER A 9 30.69 12.97 6.51
C SER A 9 29.47 12.07 6.78
N PRO A 10 28.54 11.87 5.83
CA PRO A 10 27.43 10.94 6.00
C PRO A 10 27.97 9.51 6.11
N SER A 11 27.45 8.75 7.06
CA SER A 11 27.80 7.36 7.31
C SER A 11 27.49 6.51 6.08
N ILE A 12 28.53 5.94 5.47
CA ILE A 12 28.48 4.95 4.38
C ILE A 12 27.72 3.72 4.89
N GLY A 13 26.68 3.29 4.17
CA GLY A 13 25.93 2.09 4.48
C GLY A 13 26.86 0.86 4.55
N GLN A 14 26.63 -0.01 5.52
CA GLN A 14 27.39 -1.25 5.67
C GLN A 14 27.17 -2.14 4.44
N VAL A 15 28.25 -2.50 3.76
CA VAL A 15 28.27 -3.41 2.61
C VAL A 15 28.52 -4.83 3.14
N ASN A 16 27.88 -5.87 2.59
CA ASN A 16 28.18 -7.25 2.93
C ASN A 16 29.47 -7.71 2.24
N ASP A 17 30.01 -8.90 2.62
CA ASP A 17 31.24 -9.49 2.05
C ASP A 17 31.20 -9.71 0.51
N LYS A 18 30.03 -9.55 -0.12
CA LYS A 18 29.84 -9.65 -1.58
C LYS A 18 29.69 -8.28 -2.27
N GLY A 19 29.90 -7.17 -1.57
CA GLY A 19 29.78 -5.81 -2.13
C GLY A 19 28.32 -5.32 -2.28
N GLU A 20 27.33 -6.07 -1.84
CA GLU A 20 25.92 -5.69 -1.90
C GLU A 20 25.55 -4.79 -0.70
N LYS A 21 24.85 -3.71 -0.96
CA LYS A 21 24.37 -2.80 0.07
C LYS A 21 23.28 -3.50 0.90
N LYS A 22 23.57 -3.75 2.18
CA LYS A 22 22.62 -4.41 3.09
C LYS A 22 21.36 -3.56 3.23
N MET A 23 20.20 -4.15 2.99
CA MET A 23 18.90 -3.48 3.13
C MET A 23 18.70 -2.98 4.56
N LYS A 24 18.20 -1.77 4.68
CA LYS A 24 17.92 -1.15 6.00
C LYS A 24 16.75 -1.88 6.67
N LYS A 25 16.75 -1.88 7.99
CA LYS A 25 15.70 -2.54 8.78
C LYS A 25 14.78 -1.54 9.45
N ILE A 26 13.49 -1.89 9.50
CA ILE A 26 12.46 -1.18 10.23
C ILE A 26 11.63 -2.15 11.06
N THR A 27 11.28 -1.77 12.27
CA THR A 27 10.45 -2.58 13.15
C THR A 27 9.01 -2.06 13.14
N ILE A 28 8.06 -2.98 12.97
CA ILE A 28 6.64 -2.74 13.16
C ILE A 28 6.31 -3.12 14.59
N GLY A 29 6.11 -2.10 15.45
CA GLY A 29 5.92 -2.30 16.89
C GLY A 29 4.48 -2.63 17.29
N LYS A 30 3.49 -2.37 16.42
CA LYS A 30 2.06 -2.53 16.71
C LYS A 30 1.34 -3.18 15.55
N MET A 31 1.39 -4.51 15.47
CA MET A 31 0.58 -5.25 14.50
C MET A 31 -0.60 -5.89 15.27
N PRO A 32 -1.86 -5.46 15.00
CA PRO A 32 -3.02 -6.04 15.67
C PRO A 32 -3.15 -7.52 15.34
N GLN A 33 -3.41 -8.34 16.37
CA GLN A 33 -3.89 -9.69 16.15
C GLN A 33 -5.36 -9.62 15.74
N LEU A 34 -5.72 -10.39 14.72
CA LEU A 34 -7.08 -10.42 14.22
C LEU A 34 -7.89 -11.51 14.94
N PRO A 35 -9.17 -11.26 15.26
CA PRO A 35 -10.10 -12.34 15.54
C PRO A 35 -10.13 -13.34 14.38
N PHE A 36 -10.49 -14.59 14.67
CA PHE A 36 -10.49 -15.66 13.67
C PHE A 36 -11.27 -15.29 12.41
N GLU A 37 -12.47 -14.78 12.58
CA GLU A 37 -13.37 -14.41 11.48
C GLU A 37 -12.76 -13.33 10.58
N MET A 38 -12.11 -12.34 11.17
CA MET A 38 -11.46 -11.28 10.42
C MET A 38 -10.20 -11.79 9.68
N SER A 39 -9.48 -12.72 10.30
CA SER A 39 -8.33 -13.39 9.67
C SER A 39 -8.78 -14.19 8.46
N GLU A 40 -9.87 -14.97 8.58
CA GLU A 40 -10.46 -15.72 7.46
C GLU A 40 -10.93 -14.80 6.34
N ALA A 41 -11.54 -13.66 6.68
CA ALA A 41 -11.97 -12.68 5.68
C ALA A 41 -10.79 -12.08 4.89
N ILE A 42 -9.67 -11.77 5.53
CA ILE A 42 -8.44 -11.31 4.85
C ILE A 42 -7.84 -12.44 4.01
N ASN A 43 -7.84 -13.69 4.52
CA ASN A 43 -7.39 -14.85 3.77
C ASN A 43 -8.25 -15.08 2.50
N GLN A 44 -9.57 -14.95 2.61
CA GLN A 44 -10.47 -15.04 1.45
C GLN A 44 -10.16 -13.93 0.42
N LEU A 45 -9.91 -12.69 0.87
CA LEU A 45 -9.49 -11.60 -0.01
C LEU A 45 -8.19 -11.97 -0.74
N ARG A 46 -7.19 -12.49 -0.02
CA ARG A 46 -5.92 -12.93 -0.60
C ARG A 46 -6.12 -14.02 -1.67
N VAL A 47 -6.95 -15.04 -1.35
CA VAL A 47 -7.26 -16.13 -2.28
C VAL A 47 -7.95 -15.60 -3.53
N ASN A 48 -8.94 -14.72 -3.37
CA ASN A 48 -9.64 -14.12 -4.50
C ASN A 48 -8.70 -13.30 -5.39
N LEU A 49 -7.77 -12.55 -4.80
CA LEU A 49 -6.77 -11.79 -5.56
C LEU A 49 -5.81 -12.71 -6.33
N SER A 50 -5.48 -13.90 -5.81
CA SER A 50 -4.63 -14.87 -6.51
C SER A 50 -5.30 -15.45 -7.76
N PHE A 51 -6.61 -15.38 -7.88
CA PHE A 51 -7.36 -15.79 -9.08
C PHE A 51 -7.51 -14.67 -10.12
N CYS A 52 -7.13 -13.44 -9.81
CA CYS A 52 -7.22 -12.32 -10.77
C CYS A 52 -6.20 -12.41 -11.92
N GLY A 53 -5.26 -13.37 -11.88
CA GLY A 53 -4.26 -13.62 -12.91
C GLY A 53 -2.83 -13.55 -12.39
N SER A 54 -1.95 -14.32 -13.01
CA SER A 54 -0.53 -14.38 -12.64
C SER A 54 0.24 -13.07 -12.93
N ASN A 55 -0.31 -12.20 -13.74
CA ASN A 55 0.27 -10.92 -14.12
C ASN A 55 -0.08 -9.79 -13.13
N VAL A 56 -1.02 -10.03 -12.21
CA VAL A 56 -1.42 -9.03 -11.21
C VAL A 56 -0.45 -9.09 -10.03
N LYS A 57 0.57 -8.25 -10.07
CA LYS A 57 1.59 -8.13 -9.02
C LYS A 57 1.41 -6.88 -8.17
N THR A 58 1.06 -5.76 -8.79
CA THR A 58 0.94 -4.45 -8.14
C THR A 58 -0.52 -4.10 -7.95
N ILE A 59 -0.97 -4.10 -6.70
CA ILE A 59 -2.37 -3.90 -6.34
C ILE A 59 -2.52 -2.62 -5.53
N MET A 60 -3.23 -1.66 -6.10
CA MET A 60 -3.61 -0.45 -5.38
C MET A 60 -4.79 -0.72 -4.44
N VAL A 61 -4.68 -0.27 -3.21
CA VAL A 61 -5.78 -0.26 -2.24
C VAL A 61 -6.16 1.18 -1.92
N THR A 62 -7.40 1.52 -2.21
CA THR A 62 -7.96 2.86 -2.00
C THR A 62 -9.32 2.80 -1.30
N SER A 63 -9.93 3.95 -1.07
CA SER A 63 -11.26 4.07 -0.47
C SER A 63 -12.02 5.26 -1.07
N SER A 64 -13.35 5.30 -0.89
CA SER A 64 -14.15 6.43 -1.34
C SER A 64 -13.89 7.68 -0.50
N THR A 65 -13.78 7.49 0.83
CA THR A 65 -13.58 8.56 1.82
C THR A 65 -12.48 8.20 2.84
N PRO A 66 -12.00 9.18 3.62
CA PRO A 66 -11.12 8.90 4.75
C PRO A 66 -11.79 7.98 5.78
N ASN A 67 -10.97 7.21 6.53
CA ASN A 67 -11.38 6.36 7.65
C ASN A 67 -12.23 5.13 7.30
N GLU A 68 -12.30 4.72 6.06
CA GLU A 68 -12.96 3.47 5.64
C GLU A 68 -12.13 2.21 5.98
N GLY A 69 -10.86 2.38 6.37
CA GLY A 69 -9.99 1.30 6.84
C GLY A 69 -9.07 0.73 5.76
N LYS A 70 -8.87 1.43 4.63
CA LYS A 70 -7.97 1.02 3.56
C LYS A 70 -6.59 0.55 4.08
N SER A 71 -5.89 1.40 4.82
CA SER A 71 -4.54 1.08 5.34
C SER A 71 -4.54 -0.10 6.33
N PHE A 72 -5.65 -0.34 7.05
CA PHE A 72 -5.80 -1.53 7.88
C PHE A 72 -5.89 -2.79 7.01
N VAL A 73 -6.78 -2.79 6.02
CA VAL A 73 -6.93 -3.92 5.07
C VAL A 73 -5.61 -4.16 4.34
N THR A 74 -4.95 -3.10 3.85
CA THR A 74 -3.66 -3.19 3.15
C THR A 74 -2.58 -3.84 4.02
N MET A 75 -2.42 -3.37 5.26
CA MET A 75 -1.41 -3.89 6.19
C MET A 75 -1.66 -5.36 6.57
N GLN A 76 -2.90 -5.76 6.79
CA GLN A 76 -3.23 -7.14 7.14
C GLN A 76 -3.05 -8.09 5.94
N LEU A 77 -3.48 -7.67 4.76
CA LEU A 77 -3.28 -8.42 3.53
C LEU A 77 -1.78 -8.56 3.20
N TRP A 78 -1.01 -7.47 3.30
CA TRP A 78 0.44 -7.46 3.14
C TRP A 78 1.13 -8.45 4.08
N ARG A 79 0.80 -8.41 5.38
CA ARG A 79 1.35 -9.34 6.36
C ARG A 79 1.06 -10.79 5.99
N MET A 80 -0.18 -11.10 5.67
CA MET A 80 -0.61 -12.45 5.36
C MET A 80 0.09 -13.02 4.13
N ILE A 81 0.27 -12.23 3.07
CA ILE A 81 0.98 -12.66 1.86
C ILE A 81 2.46 -12.90 2.18
N ALA A 82 3.09 -11.98 2.93
CA ALA A 82 4.50 -12.09 3.31
C ALA A 82 4.78 -13.32 4.20
N GLU A 83 3.96 -13.55 5.23
CA GLU A 83 4.09 -14.71 6.14
C GLU A 83 3.93 -16.06 5.40
N LEU A 84 3.24 -16.09 4.26
CA LEU A 84 3.14 -17.27 3.40
C LEU A 84 4.34 -17.48 2.46
N GLY A 85 5.39 -16.66 2.58
CA GLY A 85 6.67 -16.85 1.90
C GLY A 85 6.87 -16.02 0.64
N THR A 86 5.92 -15.19 0.24
CA THR A 86 6.07 -14.32 -0.93
C THR A 86 6.74 -13.00 -0.53
N PRO A 87 7.90 -12.62 -1.13
CA PRO A 87 8.48 -11.30 -0.93
C PRO A 87 7.49 -10.20 -1.32
N THR A 88 6.95 -9.50 -0.31
CA THR A 88 5.84 -8.54 -0.49
C THR A 88 6.27 -7.16 -0.03
N LEU A 89 6.15 -6.18 -0.93
CA LEU A 89 6.40 -4.77 -0.63
C LEU A 89 5.09 -4.04 -0.35
N LEU A 90 5.04 -3.30 0.74
CA LEU A 90 4.03 -2.28 0.98
C LEU A 90 4.60 -0.91 0.61
N ILE A 91 3.96 -0.21 -0.32
CA ILE A 91 4.28 1.17 -0.65
C ILE A 91 3.20 2.08 -0.05
N ASP A 92 3.59 2.95 0.86
CA ASP A 92 2.72 3.98 1.41
C ASP A 92 2.77 5.22 0.50
N CYS A 93 1.73 5.42 -0.29
CA CYS A 93 1.57 6.54 -1.22
C CYS A 93 0.58 7.60 -0.71
N ASP A 94 0.05 7.49 0.50
CA ASP A 94 -0.72 8.58 1.11
C ASP A 94 0.23 9.68 1.64
N PHE A 95 0.98 10.31 0.73
CA PHE A 95 1.98 11.32 1.07
C PHE A 95 1.40 12.55 1.76
N ARG A 96 0.09 12.77 1.67
CA ARG A 96 -0.58 13.90 2.33
C ARG A 96 -0.88 13.62 3.78
N LYS A 97 -1.36 12.41 4.10
CA LYS A 97 -1.90 12.09 5.43
C LYS A 97 -1.63 10.64 5.82
N SER A 98 -0.43 10.13 5.54
CA SER A 98 -0.09 8.80 6.02
C SER A 98 -0.19 8.71 7.54
N GLU A 99 -0.82 7.64 7.99
CA GLU A 99 -0.92 7.27 9.39
C GLU A 99 -0.22 5.95 9.72
N ILE A 100 0.29 5.22 8.71
CA ILE A 100 0.88 3.89 8.86
C ILE A 100 2.01 3.94 9.89
N ARG A 101 2.95 4.88 9.75
CA ARG A 101 4.06 5.05 10.69
C ARG A 101 3.59 5.17 12.13
N ARG A 102 2.62 6.01 12.39
CA ARG A 102 2.10 6.29 13.73
C ARG A 102 1.26 5.14 14.27
N LYS A 103 0.35 4.61 13.45
CA LYS A 103 -0.59 3.55 13.87
C LYS A 103 0.12 2.23 14.15
N TYR A 104 1.12 1.88 13.34
CA TYR A 104 1.84 0.62 13.46
C TYR A 104 3.18 0.75 14.19
N GLY A 105 3.53 1.95 14.68
CA GLY A 105 4.75 2.18 15.46
C GLY A 105 6.01 1.84 14.69
N LEU A 106 6.12 2.31 13.43
CA LEU A 106 7.32 2.05 12.62
C LEU A 106 8.52 2.77 13.22
N SER A 107 9.59 2.02 13.50
CA SER A 107 10.84 2.53 14.06
C SER A 107 12.06 1.91 13.38
N THR A 108 13.12 2.70 13.23
CA THR A 108 14.42 2.27 12.68
C THR A 108 15.53 2.86 13.51
N SER A 109 16.71 2.26 13.47
CA SER A 109 17.89 2.71 14.23
C SER A 109 18.51 4.02 13.72
N GLY A 110 18.11 4.48 12.53
CA GLY A 110 18.67 5.68 11.90
C GLY A 110 17.59 6.70 11.51
N HIS A 111 17.98 7.63 10.64
CA HIS A 111 17.03 8.57 10.06
C HIS A 111 16.09 7.86 9.09
N LEU A 112 14.78 7.97 9.31
CA LEU A 112 13.79 7.37 8.41
C LEU A 112 13.74 8.18 7.11
N LEU A 113 14.05 7.54 6.01
CA LEU A 113 13.79 8.01 4.65
C LEU A 113 12.54 7.32 4.12
N GLY A 114 11.93 7.86 3.09
CA GLY A 114 10.73 7.28 2.48
C GLY A 114 10.57 7.72 1.03
N GLY A 115 9.46 7.33 0.39
CA GLY A 115 9.21 7.57 -1.04
C GLY A 115 9.44 9.01 -1.50
N VAL A 116 9.02 9.98 -0.70
CA VAL A 116 9.23 11.41 -1.00
C VAL A 116 10.73 11.77 -1.15
N HIS A 117 11.62 11.14 -0.37
CA HIS A 117 13.07 11.40 -0.47
C HIS A 117 13.63 10.88 -1.80
N TYR A 118 13.21 9.69 -2.22
CA TYR A 118 13.58 9.12 -3.52
C TYR A 118 13.04 10.00 -4.66
N LEU A 119 11.75 10.33 -4.64
CA LEU A 119 11.12 11.12 -5.68
C LEU A 119 11.71 12.53 -5.81
N ALA A 120 12.16 13.11 -4.71
CA ALA A 120 12.87 14.38 -4.69
C ALA A 120 14.36 14.28 -5.08
N GLY A 121 14.88 13.11 -5.46
CA GLY A 121 16.29 12.91 -5.82
C GLY A 121 17.27 12.99 -4.65
N LYS A 122 16.78 12.82 -3.40
CA LYS A 122 17.59 12.95 -2.17
C LYS A 122 18.03 11.61 -1.58
N ALA A 123 17.60 10.50 -2.18
CA ALA A 123 17.93 9.14 -1.77
C ALA A 123 17.80 8.17 -2.96
N GLU A 124 18.52 7.06 -2.92
CA GLU A 124 18.36 5.95 -3.85
C GLU A 124 17.22 5.04 -3.39
N LEU A 125 16.69 4.19 -4.30
CA LEU A 125 15.55 3.32 -3.99
C LEU A 125 15.85 2.38 -2.82
N ASP A 126 17.04 1.78 -2.78
CA ASP A 126 17.46 0.88 -1.71
C ASP A 126 17.66 1.60 -0.35
N ASP A 127 17.70 2.93 -0.33
CA ASP A 127 17.77 3.71 0.91
C ASP A 127 16.41 3.95 1.55
N VAL A 128 15.32 3.77 0.79
CA VAL A 128 13.94 4.07 1.21
C VAL A 128 13.07 2.84 1.36
N ILE A 129 13.53 1.67 0.90
CA ILE A 129 12.88 0.37 1.15
C ILE A 129 13.52 -0.27 2.37
N TYR A 130 12.69 -0.80 3.26
CA TYR A 130 13.11 -1.43 4.50
C TYR A 130 12.63 -2.87 4.59
N GLU A 131 13.52 -3.77 5.00
CA GLU A 131 13.15 -5.09 5.51
C GLU A 131 12.48 -4.92 6.88
N THR A 132 11.36 -5.60 7.10
CA THR A 132 10.62 -5.50 8.36
C THR A 132 10.91 -6.69 9.28
N ASN A 133 10.35 -6.67 10.50
CA ASN A 133 10.33 -7.82 11.40
C ASN A 133 9.26 -8.88 11.02
N ILE A 134 8.52 -8.68 9.94
CA ILE A 134 7.64 -9.70 9.34
C ILE A 134 8.44 -10.42 8.27
N PRO A 135 8.58 -11.76 8.31
CA PRO A 135 9.31 -12.52 7.29
C PRO A 135 8.78 -12.21 5.88
N ASN A 136 9.68 -12.00 4.91
CA ASN A 136 9.38 -11.61 3.52
C ASN A 136 8.58 -10.32 3.37
N GLY A 137 8.40 -9.56 4.45
CA GLY A 137 7.67 -8.30 4.46
C GLY A 137 8.61 -7.10 4.35
N TYR A 138 8.38 -6.27 3.33
CA TYR A 138 9.14 -5.06 3.05
C TYR A 138 8.21 -3.85 3.02
N ILE A 139 8.73 -2.67 3.36
CA ILE A 139 7.94 -1.44 3.34
C ILE A 139 8.74 -0.27 2.77
N LEU A 140 8.08 0.53 1.95
CA LEU A 140 8.50 1.86 1.53
C LEU A 140 7.57 2.87 2.21
N PRO A 141 8.00 3.47 3.34
CA PRO A 141 7.12 4.29 4.17
C PRO A 141 7.06 5.75 3.74
N VAL A 142 6.07 6.47 4.25
CA VAL A 142 6.09 7.93 4.30
C VAL A 142 6.84 8.35 5.58
N ALA A 143 8.01 8.96 5.39
CA ALA A 143 8.79 9.47 6.52
C ALA A 143 8.23 10.79 7.07
N LYS A 144 7.72 11.66 6.17
CA LYS A 144 7.09 12.94 6.48
C LYS A 144 6.03 13.27 5.43
N ASN A 145 4.86 13.68 5.89
CA ASN A 145 3.78 14.11 5.01
C ASN A 145 4.15 15.40 4.27
N VAL A 146 3.67 15.55 3.03
CA VAL A 146 3.89 16.73 2.19
C VAL A 146 2.55 17.34 1.77
N THR A 147 2.51 18.65 1.64
CA THR A 147 1.28 19.38 1.35
C THR A 147 0.80 19.16 -0.08
N ASN A 148 1.72 19.11 -1.03
CA ASN A 148 1.40 18.92 -2.45
C ASN A 148 2.32 17.86 -3.10
N PRO A 149 1.95 16.56 -3.02
CA PRO A 149 2.73 15.48 -3.61
C PRO A 149 2.48 15.27 -5.10
N THR A 150 1.48 15.91 -5.70
CA THR A 150 1.02 15.66 -7.07
C THR A 150 2.18 15.70 -8.08
N ILE A 151 3.03 16.74 -8.03
CA ILE A 151 4.20 16.87 -8.93
C ILE A 151 5.17 15.67 -8.78
N LEU A 152 5.32 15.14 -7.55
CA LEU A 152 6.18 13.98 -7.30
C LEU A 152 5.57 12.69 -7.87
N LEU A 153 4.24 12.53 -7.75
CA LEU A 153 3.51 11.38 -8.26
C LEU A 153 3.38 11.39 -9.79
N GLU A 154 3.38 12.56 -10.41
CA GLU A 154 3.36 12.73 -11.86
C GLU A 154 4.77 12.70 -12.50
N SER A 155 5.82 12.57 -11.70
CA SER A 155 7.18 12.54 -12.21
C SER A 155 7.54 11.18 -12.84
N GLU A 156 8.42 11.18 -13.83
CA GLU A 156 9.00 9.96 -14.40
C GLU A 156 9.67 9.07 -13.32
N ARG A 157 10.21 9.69 -12.26
CA ARG A 157 10.81 8.95 -11.15
C ARG A 157 9.81 8.08 -10.40
N PHE A 158 8.53 8.46 -10.36
CA PHE A 158 7.50 7.61 -9.76
C PHE A 158 7.28 6.34 -10.59
N GLY A 159 7.16 6.46 -11.91
CA GLY A 159 7.09 5.31 -12.82
C GLY A 159 8.31 4.40 -12.68
N GLN A 160 9.52 4.97 -12.74
CA GLN A 160 10.77 4.23 -12.55
C GLN A 160 10.85 3.52 -11.19
N MET A 161 10.34 4.13 -10.11
CA MET A 161 10.24 3.51 -8.79
C MET A 161 9.34 2.27 -8.83
N MET A 162 8.17 2.39 -9.43
CA MET A 162 7.21 1.28 -9.53
C MET A 162 7.79 0.13 -10.35
N GLU A 163 8.38 0.39 -11.51
CA GLU A 163 9.04 -0.60 -12.37
C GLU A 163 10.15 -1.35 -11.63
N GLN A 164 11.08 -0.63 -11.00
CA GLN A 164 12.17 -1.24 -10.22
C GLN A 164 11.65 -2.09 -9.04
N CYS A 165 10.55 -1.68 -8.41
CA CYS A 165 9.91 -2.47 -7.37
C CYS A 165 9.29 -3.76 -7.94
N CYS A 166 8.64 -3.71 -9.12
CA CYS A 166 8.06 -4.88 -9.79
C CYS A 166 9.10 -5.95 -10.15
N GLU A 167 10.34 -5.56 -10.41
CA GLU A 167 11.44 -6.49 -10.68
C GLU A 167 11.93 -7.22 -9.42
N LYS A 168 11.84 -6.56 -8.24
CA LYS A 168 12.43 -7.05 -6.99
C LYS A 168 11.44 -7.85 -6.12
N PHE A 169 10.14 -7.59 -6.23
CA PHE A 169 9.13 -8.15 -5.34
C PHE A 169 8.11 -8.99 -6.08
N GLY A 170 7.62 -10.05 -5.41
CA GLY A 170 6.59 -10.93 -5.96
C GLY A 170 5.20 -10.31 -5.94
N VAL A 171 4.89 -9.53 -4.89
CA VAL A 171 3.64 -8.77 -4.74
C VAL A 171 3.94 -7.39 -4.19
N ILE A 172 3.25 -6.38 -4.71
CA ILE A 172 3.32 -5.00 -4.24
C ILE A 172 1.92 -4.54 -3.87
N LEU A 173 1.73 -4.11 -2.64
CA LEU A 173 0.51 -3.45 -2.20
C LEU A 173 0.76 -1.95 -2.05
N VAL A 174 -0.08 -1.14 -2.67
CA VAL A 174 0.06 0.32 -2.67
C VAL A 174 -1.10 0.94 -1.87
N ASP A 175 -0.82 1.46 -0.68
CA ASP A 175 -1.80 2.21 0.12
C ASP A 175 -1.86 3.65 -0.37
N THR A 176 -3.05 4.13 -0.75
CA THR A 176 -3.23 5.43 -1.42
C THR A 176 -4.17 6.35 -0.66
N PRO A 177 -4.20 7.67 -0.93
CA PRO A 177 -5.25 8.53 -0.41
C PRO A 177 -6.64 8.11 -0.94
N PRO A 178 -7.73 8.52 -0.25
CA PRO A 178 -9.08 8.24 -0.72
C PRO A 178 -9.41 9.01 -2.01
N LEU A 179 -10.17 8.37 -2.91
CA LEU A 179 -10.57 8.92 -4.23
C LEU A 179 -11.36 10.22 -4.14
N GLY A 180 -12.20 10.35 -3.10
CA GLY A 180 -13.03 11.56 -2.91
C GLY A 180 -12.24 12.81 -2.51
N SER A 181 -10.96 12.68 -2.18
CA SER A 181 -10.17 13.79 -1.64
C SER A 181 -9.24 14.42 -2.67
N VAL A 182 -8.66 13.64 -3.59
CA VAL A 182 -7.58 14.11 -4.49
C VAL A 182 -7.41 13.22 -5.71
N ALA A 183 -6.90 13.82 -6.81
CA ALA A 183 -6.57 13.11 -8.05
C ALA A 183 -5.35 12.16 -7.91
N ASP A 184 -4.57 12.30 -6.85
CA ASP A 184 -3.33 11.53 -6.64
C ASP A 184 -3.54 10.01 -6.75
N ALA A 185 -4.66 9.49 -6.20
CA ALA A 185 -4.98 8.06 -6.26
C ALA A 185 -5.22 7.55 -7.69
N LEU A 186 -5.81 8.36 -8.56
CA LEU A 186 -6.03 7.99 -9.97
C LEU A 186 -4.71 7.92 -10.74
N ASN A 187 -3.80 8.85 -10.47
CA ASN A 187 -2.46 8.83 -11.05
C ASN A 187 -1.67 7.59 -10.58
N ILE A 188 -1.69 7.28 -9.30
CA ILE A 188 -1.05 6.07 -8.76
C ILE A 188 -1.64 4.81 -9.40
N ALA A 189 -2.95 4.76 -9.65
CA ALA A 189 -3.62 3.61 -10.25
C ALA A 189 -3.01 3.21 -11.59
N THR A 190 -2.66 4.19 -12.45
CA THR A 190 -2.09 3.92 -13.79
C THR A 190 -0.75 3.17 -13.77
N HIS A 191 -0.11 3.09 -12.60
CA HIS A 191 1.13 2.32 -12.38
C HIS A 191 0.88 0.99 -11.65
N CYS A 192 -0.38 0.54 -11.57
CA CYS A 192 -0.76 -0.70 -10.89
C CYS A 192 -1.46 -1.65 -11.86
N ASP A 193 -1.38 -2.96 -11.58
CA ASP A 193 -2.03 -4.00 -12.40
C ASP A 193 -3.52 -4.15 -12.06
N GLY A 194 -3.94 -3.65 -10.89
CA GLY A 194 -5.32 -3.69 -10.47
C GLY A 194 -5.59 -2.87 -9.21
N THR A 195 -6.87 -2.61 -8.97
CA THR A 195 -7.33 -1.79 -7.85
C THR A 195 -8.31 -2.53 -6.94
N VAL A 196 -8.23 -2.27 -5.65
CA VAL A 196 -9.18 -2.73 -4.64
C VAL A 196 -9.79 -1.51 -3.95
N LEU A 197 -11.11 -1.42 -3.94
CA LEU A 197 -11.84 -0.34 -3.29
C LEU A 197 -12.33 -0.80 -1.91
N VAL A 198 -11.86 -0.17 -0.85
CA VAL A 198 -12.34 -0.42 0.52
C VAL A 198 -13.47 0.55 0.85
N VAL A 199 -14.58 0.02 1.33
CA VAL A 199 -15.80 0.76 1.66
C VAL A 199 -16.24 0.42 3.08
N ARG A 200 -16.67 1.40 3.85
CA ARG A 200 -17.19 1.18 5.20
C ARG A 200 -18.66 0.81 5.16
N SER A 201 -19.00 -0.37 5.70
CA SER A 201 -20.38 -0.85 5.81
C SER A 201 -21.23 0.08 6.66
N GLY A 202 -22.46 0.33 6.21
CA GLY A 202 -23.43 1.13 6.95
C GLY A 202 -23.17 2.65 6.96
N GLU A 203 -21.98 3.12 6.55
CA GLU A 203 -21.64 4.55 6.59
C GLU A 203 -21.43 5.18 5.21
N THR A 204 -20.81 4.47 4.27
CA THR A 204 -20.52 5.03 2.95
C THR A 204 -21.76 4.97 2.06
N PRO A 205 -22.28 6.12 1.59
CA PRO A 205 -23.44 6.15 0.71
C PRO A 205 -23.19 5.39 -0.61
N ARG A 206 -24.14 4.58 -1.06
CA ARG A 206 -24.05 3.82 -2.33
C ARG A 206 -23.69 4.70 -3.53
N LYS A 207 -24.25 5.91 -3.61
CA LYS A 207 -23.93 6.87 -4.67
C LYS A 207 -22.45 7.24 -4.70
N LEU A 208 -21.84 7.40 -3.53
CA LEU A 208 -20.42 7.74 -3.42
C LEU A 208 -19.53 6.56 -3.84
N VAL A 209 -19.91 5.32 -3.47
CA VAL A 209 -19.25 4.11 -3.97
C VAL A 209 -19.34 4.02 -5.49
N GLY A 210 -20.53 4.25 -6.06
CA GLY A 210 -20.73 4.27 -7.52
C GLY A 210 -19.85 5.31 -8.22
N ASN A 211 -19.75 6.53 -7.65
CA ASN A 211 -18.85 7.56 -8.18
C ASN A 211 -17.37 7.11 -8.12
N SER A 212 -16.96 6.47 -7.03
CA SER A 212 -15.58 5.96 -6.87
C SER A 212 -15.27 4.88 -7.90
N VAL A 213 -16.20 3.96 -8.15
CA VAL A 213 -16.07 2.93 -9.19
C VAL A 213 -15.93 3.58 -10.58
N GLN A 214 -16.78 4.56 -10.91
CA GLN A 214 -16.68 5.28 -12.18
C GLN A 214 -15.35 6.04 -12.34
N LEU A 215 -14.81 6.60 -11.26
CA LEU A 215 -13.49 7.24 -11.28
C LEU A 215 -12.38 6.22 -11.57
N LEU A 216 -12.41 5.05 -10.93
CA LEU A 216 -11.43 3.98 -11.17
C LEU A 216 -11.54 3.44 -12.59
N GLN A 217 -12.73 3.27 -13.13
CA GLN A 217 -12.92 2.81 -14.52
C GLN A 217 -12.30 3.75 -15.57
N ARG A 218 -12.12 5.04 -15.25
CA ARG A 218 -11.44 5.99 -16.15
C ARG A 218 -9.94 5.79 -16.24
N THR A 219 -9.34 5.04 -15.32
CA THR A 219 -7.89 4.76 -15.34
C THR A 219 -7.53 3.60 -16.26
N GLU A 220 -8.52 2.90 -16.82
CA GLU A 220 -8.35 1.66 -17.61
C GLU A 220 -7.71 0.50 -16.83
N VAL A 221 -7.42 0.71 -15.54
CA VAL A 221 -6.87 -0.31 -14.64
C VAL A 221 -8.00 -1.13 -14.04
N PRO A 222 -7.94 -2.47 -14.06
CA PRO A 222 -9.00 -3.32 -13.56
C PRO A 222 -9.36 -3.04 -12.09
N LEU A 223 -10.66 -2.86 -11.80
CA LEU A 223 -11.17 -2.95 -10.44
C LEU A 223 -11.33 -4.43 -10.07
N LEU A 224 -10.37 -4.95 -9.28
CA LEU A 224 -10.33 -6.35 -8.86
C LEU A 224 -11.45 -6.71 -7.90
N GLY A 225 -11.94 -5.72 -7.14
CA GLY A 225 -13.06 -5.93 -6.24
C GLY A 225 -13.29 -4.79 -5.25
N VAL A 226 -14.39 -4.93 -4.50
CA VAL A 226 -14.77 -4.02 -3.43
C VAL A 226 -14.75 -4.78 -2.11
N VAL A 227 -14.04 -4.24 -1.12
CA VAL A 227 -13.97 -4.77 0.25
C VAL A 227 -14.93 -4.00 1.13
N LEU A 228 -15.96 -4.68 1.64
CA LEU A 228 -16.87 -4.12 2.62
C LEU A 228 -16.31 -4.29 4.04
N ASN A 229 -15.70 -3.23 4.57
CA ASN A 229 -15.06 -3.23 5.89
C ASN A 229 -16.06 -2.85 6.99
N ARG A 230 -15.84 -3.36 8.21
CA ARG A 230 -16.69 -3.13 9.41
C ARG A 230 -18.15 -3.56 9.22
N ALA A 231 -18.39 -4.61 8.43
CA ALA A 231 -19.72 -5.19 8.32
C ALA A 231 -20.10 -5.82 9.65
N GLU A 232 -21.31 -5.53 10.15
CA GLU A 232 -21.87 -6.20 11.32
C GLU A 232 -22.25 -7.63 10.96
N VAL A 233 -21.76 -8.58 11.74
CA VAL A 233 -22.13 -9.98 11.62
C VAL A 233 -23.38 -10.20 12.47
N ASN A 234 -24.54 -10.20 11.84
CA ASN A 234 -25.77 -10.60 12.51
C ASN A 234 -25.69 -12.11 12.84
N SER A 235 -25.76 -12.43 14.14
CA SER A 235 -25.66 -13.79 14.70
C SER A 235 -26.66 -14.83 14.17
N LYS A 236 -27.59 -14.44 13.32
CA LYS A 236 -28.59 -15.32 12.66
C LYS A 236 -28.24 -15.79 11.26
N SER A 237 -27.16 -15.28 10.64
CA SER A 237 -26.64 -15.73 9.36
C SER A 237 -25.17 -16.15 9.47
N SER A 238 -24.91 -17.09 10.36
CA SER A 238 -23.56 -17.56 10.74
C SER A 238 -22.85 -18.37 9.63
N MET A 239 -23.19 -18.19 8.36
CA MET A 239 -22.62 -18.98 7.28
C MET A 239 -21.84 -18.20 6.20
N TYR A 240 -21.86 -16.87 6.23
CA TYR A 240 -21.14 -16.07 5.24
C TYR A 240 -20.56 -14.80 5.88
N TYR A 241 -19.32 -14.90 6.38
CA TYR A 241 -18.52 -13.73 6.69
C TYR A 241 -18.10 -13.09 5.36
N ASN A 242 -18.81 -12.05 4.95
CA ASN A 242 -18.66 -11.45 3.64
C ASN A 242 -17.72 -10.26 3.69
N LEU A 243 -16.42 -10.48 3.45
CA LEU A 243 -15.70 -9.66 2.51
C LEU A 243 -16.24 -10.07 1.13
N SER A 244 -17.40 -9.58 0.72
CA SER A 244 -17.92 -9.87 -0.59
C SER A 244 -17.16 -9.01 -1.59
N LEU A 245 -16.28 -9.64 -2.36
CA LEU A 245 -15.87 -9.13 -3.65
C LEU A 245 -17.13 -9.09 -4.51
N ILE A 246 -17.75 -7.92 -4.63
CA ILE A 246 -18.81 -7.72 -5.61
C ILE A 246 -18.09 -7.72 -6.97
N HIS A 247 -18.13 -8.82 -7.67
CA HIS A 247 -17.78 -8.85 -9.08
C HIS A 247 -18.76 -7.93 -9.81
N ILE A 248 -18.29 -6.78 -10.22
CA ILE A 248 -19.00 -5.94 -11.19
C ILE A 248 -18.69 -6.57 -12.55
N SER A 249 -19.59 -7.49 -12.99
CA SER A 249 -19.57 -8.02 -14.34
C SER A 249 -19.65 -6.86 -15.33
N GLU A 250 -18.83 -6.91 -16.39
CA GLU A 250 -18.87 -5.95 -17.51
C GLU A 250 -20.32 -5.76 -18.01
N PRO A 251 -20.71 -4.51 -18.35
CA PRO A 251 -21.96 -4.31 -19.05
C PRO A 251 -21.85 -5.01 -20.41
N THR A 252 -22.66 -6.06 -20.62
CA THR A 252 -22.84 -6.71 -21.90
C THR A 252 -23.03 -5.64 -22.98
N ARG A 253 -22.08 -5.54 -23.92
CA ARG A 253 -22.27 -4.78 -25.15
C ARG A 253 -23.51 -5.35 -25.82
N ARG A 254 -24.59 -4.58 -25.82
CA ARG A 254 -25.70 -4.82 -26.74
C ARG A 254 -25.20 -4.44 -28.13
N SER A 255 -25.11 -5.43 -28.99
CA SER A 255 -25.02 -5.33 -30.45
C SER A 255 -26.19 -4.55 -31.02
#